data_9a084f923b9c11f5caf358ffbeb57822
#
_entry.id   9a084f923b9c11f5caf358ffbeb57822
#
_cell.length_a   1.000
_cell.length_b   1.000
_cell.length_c   1.000
_cell.angle_alpha   90.00
_cell.angle_beta   90.00
_cell.angle_gamma   90.00
#
_symmetry.space_group_name_H-M   'P 1'
#
loop_
_entity.id
_entity.type
_entity.pdbx_description
1 polymer ?
#
loop_
_entity_poly.entity_id
_entity_poly.type
_entity_poly.pdbx_seq_one_letter_code
_entity_poly.pdbx_strand_id
1 'polypeptide(L)' 'MGMIVDPVGSAGLGTALPVRTAQLAEARAQLRDAAPAGTWDAVVDEVKRLQVQQAMSPLAAMQTVYAKLAAGWQPRT' A
#
# COMPACT_ATOMS: atom_id res chain seq x y z
N MET A 1 30.87 -12.94 -13.63
CA MET A 1 30.76 -12.31 -13.57
C MET A 1 30.27 -11.57 -13.46
N GLY A 2 30.17 -11.81 -13.36
CA GLY A 2 29.81 -11.04 -13.27
C GLY A 2 29.02 -10.69 -13.04
N MET A 3 28.92 -11.08 -12.90
CA MET A 3 28.40 -10.62 -12.76
C MET A 3 27.76 -10.37 -12.33
N ILE A 4 27.76 -10.85 -12.18
CA ILE A 4 27.29 -10.40 -11.87
C ILE A 4 26.81 -9.88 -11.39
N VAL A 5 26.90 -10.18 -11.40
CA VAL A 5 26.63 -9.43 -11.06
C VAL A 5 26.15 -8.84 -10.73
N ASP A 6 26.23 -9.09 -10.76
CA ASP A 6 26.01 -8.37 -10.54
C ASP A 6 25.45 -7.82 -10.40
N PRO A 7 25.46 -8.27 -10.39
CA PRO A 7 25.06 -7.61 -10.31
C PRO A 7 24.60 -7.14 -9.78
N VAL A 8 24.72 -7.55 -9.58
CA VAL A 8 24.46 -6.87 -9.04
C VAL A 8 24.60 -5.85 -8.85
N GLY A 9 24.88 -6.06 -8.90
CA GLY A 9 25.38 -4.92 -8.54
C GLY A 9 24.84 -3.72 -8.85
N SER A 10 25.17 -3.09 -9.05
CA SER A 10 24.54 -1.99 -9.18
C SER A 10 23.26 -1.99 -8.85
N ALA A 11 23.08 -2.92 -8.67
CA ALA A 11 21.72 -3.19 -8.51
C ALA A 11 21.21 -2.79 -7.16
N GLY A 12 22.03 -2.64 -6.21
CA GLY A 12 21.60 -2.34 -4.86
C GLY A 12 20.78 -1.08 -4.74
N LEU A 13 21.16 -0.06 -5.47
CA LEU A 13 20.45 1.21 -5.37
C LEU A 13 19.09 1.15 -6.02
N GLY A 14 18.97 0.41 -7.09
CA GLY A 14 17.72 0.34 -7.81
C GLY A 14 16.68 -0.53 -7.16
N THR A 15 17.08 -1.44 -6.29
CA THR A 15 16.14 -2.40 -5.74
C THR A 15 15.23 -1.80 -4.67
N ALA A 16 15.67 -0.75 -3.98
CA ALA A 16 14.85 -0.16 -2.92
C ALA A 16 13.55 0.42 -3.46
N LEU A 17 13.59 1.09 -4.60
CA LEU A 17 12.39 1.70 -5.15
C LEU A 17 11.41 0.67 -5.71
N PRO A 18 11.85 -0.34 -6.48
CA PRO A 18 10.91 -1.36 -6.93
C PRO A 18 10.26 -2.14 -5.80
N VAL A 19 11.00 -2.43 -4.73
CA VAL A 19 10.43 -3.14 -3.58
C VAL A 19 9.36 -2.28 -2.92
N ARG A 20 9.63 -1.00 -2.72
CA ARG A 20 8.66 -0.10 -2.10
C ARG A 20 7.41 0.03 -2.97
N THR A 21 7.60 0.18 -4.28
CA THR A 21 6.49 0.25 -5.21
C THR A 21 5.66 -1.02 -5.18
N ALA A 22 6.31 -2.18 -5.13
CA ALA A 22 5.63 -3.46 -5.05
C ALA A 22 4.82 -3.58 -3.76
N GLN A 23 5.36 -3.12 -2.64
CA GLN A 23 4.65 -3.15 -1.37
C GLN A 23 3.39 -2.28 -1.41
N LEU A 24 3.49 -1.10 -2.00
CA LEU A 24 2.33 -0.22 -2.13
C LEU A 24 1.28 -0.84 -3.05
N ALA A 25 1.70 -1.42 -4.15
CA ALA A 25 0.78 -2.06 -5.09
C ALA A 25 0.08 -3.25 -4.44
N GLU A 26 0.81 -4.04 -3.68
CA GLU A 26 0.24 -5.19 -2.99
C GLU A 26 -0.74 -4.76 -1.91
N ALA A 27 -0.38 -3.76 -1.11
CA ALA A 27 -1.27 -3.24 -0.07
C ALA A 27 -2.55 -2.70 -0.68
N ARG A 28 -2.43 -2.02 -1.82
CA ARG A 28 -3.59 -1.48 -2.51
C ARG A 28 -4.49 -2.60 -3.05
N ALA A 29 -3.90 -3.64 -3.60
CA ALA A 29 -4.66 -4.77 -4.12
C ALA A 29 -5.39 -5.50 -2.99
N GLN A 30 -4.73 -5.72 -1.86
CA GLN A 30 -5.35 -6.33 -0.69
C GLN A 30 -6.51 -5.47 -0.18
N LEU A 31 -6.30 -4.17 -0.14
CA LEU A 31 -7.33 -3.24 0.31
C LEU A 31 -8.53 -3.28 -0.61
N ARG A 32 -8.28 -3.31 -1.92
CA ARG A 32 -9.34 -3.35 -2.91
C ARG A 32 -10.15 -4.65 -2.81
N ASP A 33 -9.47 -5.77 -2.57
CA ASP A 33 -10.14 -7.05 -2.39
C ASP A 33 -11.00 -7.07 -1.13
N ALA A 34 -10.57 -6.39 -0.08
CA ALA A 34 -11.29 -6.36 1.18
C ALA A 34 -12.45 -5.37 1.16
N ALA A 35 -12.42 -4.38 0.28
CA ALA A 35 -13.44 -3.35 0.23
C ALA A 35 -14.74 -3.92 -0.36
N PRO A 36 -15.88 -3.68 0.29
CA PRO A 36 -17.15 -4.10 -0.29
C PRO A 36 -17.40 -3.45 -1.66
N ALA A 37 -18.21 -4.08 -2.46
CA ALA A 37 -18.50 -3.59 -3.80
C ALA A 37 -19.09 -2.17 -3.73
N GLY A 38 -18.58 -1.28 -4.58
CA GLY A 38 -19.10 0.08 -4.65
C GLY A 38 -18.59 1.02 -3.58
N THR A 39 -17.65 0.57 -2.72
CA THR A 39 -17.15 1.41 -1.61
C THR A 39 -15.71 1.86 -1.82
N TRP A 40 -15.13 1.60 -2.99
CA TRP A 40 -13.70 1.90 -3.19
C TRP A 40 -13.37 3.37 -2.98
N ASP A 41 -14.23 4.28 -3.44
CA ASP A 41 -14.00 5.70 -3.26
C ASP A 41 -13.96 6.09 -1.79
N ALA A 42 -14.85 5.54 -0.99
CA ALA A 42 -14.87 5.80 0.44
C ALA A 42 -13.63 5.23 1.13
N VAL A 43 -13.15 4.06 0.68
CA VAL A 43 -11.91 3.47 1.20
C VAL A 43 -10.72 4.36 0.87
N VAL A 44 -10.63 4.85 -0.35
CA VAL A 44 -9.55 5.74 -0.76
C VAL A 44 -9.59 7.04 0.04
N ASP A 45 -10.78 7.59 0.28
CA ASP A 45 -10.94 8.79 1.09
C ASP A 45 -10.44 8.57 2.51
N GLU A 46 -10.72 7.41 3.09
CA GLU A 46 -10.23 7.11 4.44
C GLU A 46 -8.71 7.01 4.47
N VAL A 47 -8.10 6.40 3.44
CA VAL A 47 -6.63 6.36 3.34
C VAL A 47 -6.07 7.78 3.31
N LYS A 48 -6.65 8.65 2.49
CA LYS A 48 -6.20 10.04 2.39
C LYS A 48 -6.39 10.79 3.70
N ARG A 49 -7.49 10.56 4.37
CA ARG A 49 -7.77 11.20 5.65
C ARG A 49 -6.70 10.84 6.68
N LEU A 50 -6.33 9.57 6.75
CA LEU A 50 -5.29 9.14 7.66
C LEU A 50 -3.93 9.74 7.32
N GLN A 51 -3.62 9.88 6.04
CA GLN A 51 -2.38 10.51 5.63
C GLN A 51 -2.31 11.97 6.06
N VAL A 52 -3.42 12.69 5.94
CA VAL A 52 -3.46 14.11 6.25
C VAL A 52 -3.61 14.34 7.75
N GLN A 53 -4.56 13.69 8.39
CA GLN A 53 -4.89 13.96 9.78
C GLN A 53 -3.96 13.26 10.77
N GLN A 54 -3.47 12.08 10.41
CA GLN A 54 -2.62 11.28 11.29
C GLN A 54 -1.17 11.28 10.83
N ALA A 55 -0.86 12.00 9.77
CA ALA A 55 0.50 12.07 9.22
C ALA A 55 1.07 10.69 8.90
N MET A 56 0.24 9.78 8.47
CA MET A 56 0.67 8.43 8.12
C MET A 56 1.27 8.38 6.73
N SER A 57 2.24 7.47 6.54
CA SER A 57 2.72 7.17 5.20
C SER A 57 1.62 6.49 4.39
N PRO A 58 1.69 6.51 3.05
CA PRO A 58 0.68 5.83 2.25
C PRO A 58 0.54 4.34 2.59
N LEU A 59 1.65 3.64 2.80
CA LEU A 59 1.61 2.23 3.14
C LEU A 59 0.96 2.00 4.50
N ALA A 60 1.35 2.77 5.51
CA ALA A 60 0.77 2.64 6.84
C ALA A 60 -0.72 2.94 6.84
N ALA A 61 -1.14 3.95 6.07
CA ALA A 61 -2.56 4.30 5.97
C ALA A 61 -3.35 3.17 5.33
N MET A 62 -2.84 2.58 4.26
CA MET A 62 -3.52 1.45 3.61
C MET A 62 -3.62 0.25 4.52
N GLN A 63 -2.55 -0.07 5.24
CA GLN A 63 -2.55 -1.19 6.18
C GLN A 63 -3.54 -0.95 7.32
N THR A 64 -3.64 0.28 7.80
CA THR A 64 -4.57 0.63 8.86
C THR A 64 -6.01 0.48 8.37
N VAL A 65 -6.32 0.95 7.17
CA VAL A 65 -7.67 0.82 6.64
C VAL A 65 -8.01 -0.65 6.39
N TYR A 66 -7.05 -1.42 5.90
CA TYR A 66 -7.26 -2.86 5.72
C TYR A 66 -7.63 -3.53 7.07
N ALA A 67 -6.90 -3.20 8.12
CA ALA A 67 -7.18 -3.74 9.45
C ALA A 67 -8.56 -3.31 9.93
N LYS A 68 -8.97 -2.08 9.65
CA LYS A 68 -10.31 -1.60 10.00
C LYS A 68 -11.39 -2.39 9.28
N LEU A 69 -11.20 -2.67 8.00
CA LEU A 69 -12.14 -3.47 7.24
C LEU A 69 -12.24 -4.88 7.81
N ALA A 70 -11.10 -5.47 8.16
CA ALA A 70 -11.07 -6.81 8.76
C ALA A 70 -11.75 -6.83 10.12
N ALA A 71 -11.75 -5.71 10.84
CA ALA A 71 -12.39 -5.60 12.14
C ALA A 71 -13.88 -5.24 12.05
N GLY A 72 -14.41 -5.05 10.85
CA GLY A 72 -15.82 -4.78 10.67
C GLY A 72 -16.19 -3.36 10.32
N TRP A 73 -15.20 -2.47 10.15
CA TRP A 73 -15.49 -1.11 9.70
C TRP A 73 -16.11 -1.13 8.32
N GLN A 74 -17.15 -0.34 8.12
CA GLN A 74 -17.85 -0.30 6.85
C GLN A 74 -17.69 1.09 6.23
N PRO A 75 -17.05 1.16 5.05
CA PRO A 75 -16.95 2.44 4.37
C PRO A 75 -18.30 2.91 3.88
N ARG A 76 -18.51 4.20 3.95
CA ARG A 76 -19.75 4.79 3.47
C ARG A 76 -19.53 5.36 2.08
N THR A 77 -20.50 5.18 1.25
CA THR A 77 -20.47 5.75 -0.11
C THR A 77 -21.38 6.95 -0.21
#